data_4a44f467ea67e01c279cf48f660cc095
#
_entry.id   4a44f467ea67e01c279cf48f660cc095
#
_cell.length_a   1.000
_cell.length_b   1.000
_cell.length_c   1.000
_cell.angle_alpha   90.00
_cell.angle_beta   90.00
_cell.angle_gamma   90.00
#
_symmetry.space_group_name_H-M   'P 1'
#
loop_
_entity.id
_entity.type
_entity.pdbx_description
1 polymer ?
#
loop_
_entity_poly.entity_id
_entity_poly.type
_entity_poly.pdbx_seq_one_letter_code
_entity_poly.pdbx_strand_id
1 'polypeptide(L)'
;MDTWMKKLNKEFWEHRYEQGDIGWDIGYISTPLKEYIDQLKDKELKILVPGAGNAYELIYLVENGFSNVFVIDIARQPLENIKRKMPDFPEDRLLEGDFFDLNPNNFDLILEQTFFCALDPSLRSVYVEKMKQLLKPHGKLAGLLFNFPLTESGPPFGGSLTEYKFLFQEHFKIKTLETAHNS
;
A
#
# COMPACT_ATOMS: atom_id res chain seq x y z
N MET A 1 19.07 1.91 20.45
CA MET A 1 17.64 1.75 20.22
C MET A 1 17.11 3.11 19.82
N ASP A 2 17.09 3.30 18.68
CA ASP A 2 16.20 3.48 17.54
C ASP A 2 15.88 4.92 17.24
N THR A 3 16.90 5.57 16.66
CA THR A 3 16.76 6.93 16.09
C THR A 3 15.95 6.93 14.79
N TRP A 4 15.73 5.77 14.14
CA TRP A 4 15.07 5.68 12.82
C TRP A 4 13.54 5.47 12.91
N MET A 5 13.02 4.67 13.85
CA MET A 5 11.57 4.49 14.03
C MET A 5 10.83 5.79 14.37
N LYS A 6 11.53 6.77 14.97
CA LYS A 6 10.99 8.12 15.21
C LYS A 6 10.96 9.02 13.96
N LYS A 7 11.61 8.63 12.87
CA LYS A 7 11.74 9.48 11.66
C LYS A 7 10.62 9.29 10.63
N LEU A 8 9.95 8.15 10.61
CA LEU A 8 8.92 7.84 9.60
C LEU A 8 7.52 7.82 10.23
N ASN A 9 7.30 8.70 11.18
CA ASN A 9 6.04 8.86 11.89
C ASN A 9 5.06 9.78 11.13
N LYS A 10 3.92 10.05 11.74
CA LYS A 10 2.88 10.90 11.18
C LYS A 10 3.40 12.28 10.80
N GLU A 11 4.14 12.94 11.69
CA GLU A 11 4.68 14.29 11.48
C GLU A 11 5.65 14.34 10.29
N PHE A 12 6.45 13.30 10.11
CA PHE A 12 7.36 13.20 8.97
C PHE A 12 6.58 13.18 7.65
N TRP A 13 5.55 12.34 7.56
CA TRP A 13 4.76 12.21 6.34
C TRP A 13 3.90 13.44 6.07
N GLU A 14 3.26 14.01 7.09
CA GLU A 14 2.50 15.27 6.97
C GLU A 14 3.38 16.38 6.42
N HIS A 15 4.59 16.54 6.99
CA HIS A 15 5.54 17.55 6.51
C HIS A 15 5.92 17.36 5.04
N ARG A 16 6.16 16.13 4.58
CA ARG A 16 6.45 15.85 3.16
C ARG A 16 5.31 16.26 2.24
N TYR A 17 4.07 15.97 2.62
CA TYR A 17 2.89 16.40 1.86
C TYR A 17 2.75 17.93 1.85
N GLU A 18 2.96 18.59 2.97
CA GLU A 18 2.92 20.04 3.08
C GLU A 18 3.97 20.74 2.18
N GLN A 19 5.17 20.17 2.10
CA GLN A 19 6.24 20.69 1.25
C GLN A 19 6.10 20.29 -0.23
N GLY A 20 5.15 19.45 -0.58
CA GLY A 20 5.03 18.91 -1.93
C GLY A 20 6.18 17.96 -2.31
N ASP A 21 6.90 17.44 -1.31
CA ASP A 21 7.99 16.48 -1.50
C ASP A 21 7.41 15.06 -1.62
N ILE A 22 6.80 14.79 -2.75
CA ILE A 22 6.08 13.55 -3.10
C ILE A 22 6.73 12.84 -4.30
N GLY A 23 8.04 12.68 -4.26
CA GLY A 23 8.83 12.10 -5.34
C GLY A 23 8.44 10.66 -5.76
N TRP A 24 7.59 9.98 -4.98
CA TRP A 24 6.99 8.68 -5.33
C TRP A 24 5.78 8.79 -6.26
N ASP A 25 5.25 9.99 -6.45
CA ASP A 25 4.07 10.23 -7.28
C ASP A 25 4.47 10.25 -8.76
N ILE A 26 3.94 9.28 -9.51
CA ILE A 26 4.15 9.17 -10.96
C ILE A 26 3.06 9.86 -11.78
N GLY A 27 2.04 10.44 -11.13
CA GLY A 27 0.96 11.20 -11.76
C GLY A 27 -0.22 10.36 -12.27
N TYR A 28 -0.16 9.03 -12.18
CA TYR A 28 -1.20 8.10 -12.64
C TYR A 28 -1.05 6.73 -11.96
N ILE A 29 -2.05 5.85 -12.12
CA ILE A 29 -1.95 4.46 -11.68
C ILE A 29 -0.86 3.74 -12.47
N SER A 30 -0.01 2.96 -11.79
CA SER A 30 1.02 2.18 -12.47
C SER A 30 0.41 1.15 -13.41
N THR A 31 1.05 0.95 -14.57
CA THR A 31 0.57 0.01 -15.58
C THR A 31 0.37 -1.41 -15.03
N PRO A 32 1.31 -1.99 -14.24
CA PRO A 32 1.12 -3.31 -13.68
C PRO A 32 -0.11 -3.44 -12.78
N LEU A 33 -0.36 -2.46 -11.91
CA LEU A 33 -1.55 -2.48 -11.04
C LEU A 33 -2.83 -2.26 -11.83
N LYS A 34 -2.80 -1.37 -12.82
CA LYS A 34 -3.95 -1.19 -13.73
C LYS A 34 -4.33 -2.51 -14.40
N GLU A 35 -3.37 -3.19 -15.04
CA GLU A 35 -3.60 -4.46 -15.71
C GLU A 35 -4.03 -5.57 -14.74
N TYR A 36 -3.55 -5.55 -13.51
CA TYR A 36 -4.01 -6.47 -12.47
C TYR A 36 -5.48 -6.22 -12.11
N ILE A 37 -5.87 -4.97 -11.90
CA ILE A 37 -7.26 -4.58 -11.58
C ILE A 37 -8.20 -4.93 -12.74
N ASP A 38 -7.79 -4.73 -13.99
CA ASP A 38 -8.58 -5.04 -15.20
C ASP A 38 -8.98 -6.52 -15.29
N GLN A 39 -8.21 -7.43 -14.68
CA GLN A 39 -8.50 -8.86 -14.65
C GLN A 39 -9.53 -9.25 -13.57
N LEU A 40 -9.81 -8.36 -12.61
CA LEU A 40 -10.72 -8.64 -11.50
C LEU A 40 -12.17 -8.56 -11.97
N LYS A 41 -12.88 -9.68 -11.90
CA LYS A 41 -14.28 -9.79 -12.37
C LYS A 41 -15.29 -9.49 -11.26
N ASP A 42 -14.99 -9.90 -10.03
CA ASP A 42 -15.85 -9.68 -8.87
C ASP A 42 -15.69 -8.26 -8.36
N LYS A 43 -16.71 -7.44 -8.54
CA LYS A 43 -16.71 -6.02 -8.13
C LYS A 43 -17.09 -5.81 -6.66
N GLU A 44 -17.54 -6.86 -5.99
CA GLU A 44 -17.89 -6.84 -4.56
C GLU A 44 -16.69 -7.14 -3.64
N LEU A 45 -15.51 -7.40 -4.21
CA LEU A 45 -14.29 -7.62 -3.43
C LEU A 45 -14.05 -6.50 -2.43
N LYS A 46 -13.81 -6.86 -1.18
CA LYS A 46 -13.37 -5.93 -0.14
C LYS A 46 -11.87 -5.70 -0.28
N ILE A 47 -11.50 -4.50 -0.69
CA ILE A 47 -10.13 -4.16 -1.07
C ILE A 47 -9.54 -3.15 -0.09
N LEU A 48 -8.30 -3.35 0.34
CA LEU A 48 -7.52 -2.37 1.10
C LEU A 48 -6.37 -1.83 0.22
N VAL A 49 -6.19 -0.52 0.25
CA VAL A 49 -5.04 0.18 -0.32
C VAL A 49 -4.30 0.88 0.82
N PRO A 50 -3.18 0.34 1.31
CA PRO A 50 -2.38 1.01 2.33
C PRO A 50 -1.48 2.07 1.70
N GLY A 51 -1.41 3.25 2.36
CA GLY A 51 -0.70 4.41 1.83
C GLY A 51 -1.49 5.09 0.71
N ALA A 52 -2.33 6.06 1.09
CA ALA A 52 -3.27 6.68 0.16
C ALA A 52 -2.60 7.43 -1.01
N GLY A 53 -1.49 8.12 -0.75
CA GLY A 53 -0.84 8.96 -1.75
C GLY A 53 -1.82 9.90 -2.46
N ASN A 54 -1.73 9.96 -3.79
CA ASN A 54 -2.72 10.67 -4.62
C ASN A 54 -3.92 9.81 -5.04
N ALA A 55 -4.02 8.60 -4.50
CA ALA A 55 -5.17 7.70 -4.59
C ALA A 55 -5.50 7.19 -6.00
N TYR A 56 -4.51 7.06 -6.87
CA TYR A 56 -4.75 6.62 -8.25
C TYR A 56 -5.39 5.23 -8.31
N GLU A 57 -4.95 4.29 -7.46
CA GLU A 57 -5.51 2.94 -7.36
C GLU A 57 -6.97 2.98 -6.89
N LEU A 58 -7.28 3.80 -5.88
CA LEU A 58 -8.64 3.97 -5.39
C LEU A 58 -9.54 4.54 -6.47
N ILE A 59 -9.12 5.64 -7.12
CA ILE A 59 -9.89 6.29 -8.18
C ILE A 59 -10.18 5.29 -9.29
N TYR A 60 -9.15 4.59 -9.75
CA TYR A 60 -9.29 3.60 -10.81
C TYR A 60 -10.23 2.44 -10.43
N LEU A 61 -10.13 1.93 -9.21
CA LEU A 61 -11.04 0.90 -8.70
C LEU A 61 -12.49 1.37 -8.73
N VAL A 62 -12.78 2.56 -8.18
CA VAL A 62 -14.14 3.11 -8.11
C VAL A 62 -14.70 3.37 -9.51
N GLU A 63 -13.93 3.95 -10.42
CA GLU A 63 -14.32 4.18 -11.83
C GLU A 63 -14.61 2.87 -12.58
N ASN A 64 -13.98 1.76 -12.16
CA ASN A 64 -14.22 0.42 -12.71
C ASN A 64 -15.27 -0.40 -11.93
N GLY A 65 -16.06 0.26 -11.06
CA GLY A 65 -17.24 -0.32 -10.42
C GLY A 65 -16.96 -1.09 -9.12
N PHE A 66 -15.76 -1.01 -8.54
CA PHE A 66 -15.49 -1.56 -7.21
C PHE A 66 -16.05 -0.62 -6.15
N SER A 67 -17.02 -1.10 -5.39
CA SER A 67 -17.72 -0.27 -4.39
C SER A 67 -17.19 -0.45 -2.96
N ASN A 68 -16.41 -1.50 -2.68
CA ASN A 68 -16.02 -1.88 -1.33
C ASN A 68 -14.50 -1.69 -1.10
N VAL A 69 -14.01 -0.48 -1.37
CA VAL A 69 -12.58 -0.14 -1.29
C VAL A 69 -12.33 0.70 -0.03
N PHE A 70 -11.27 0.35 0.68
CA PHE A 70 -10.78 1.03 1.88
C PHE A 70 -9.37 1.54 1.63
N VAL A 71 -9.05 2.68 2.21
CA VAL A 71 -7.72 3.28 2.16
C VAL A 71 -7.28 3.61 3.58
N ILE A 72 -6.02 3.33 3.92
CA ILE A 72 -5.44 3.76 5.18
C ILE A 72 -4.19 4.60 4.92
N ASP A 73 -4.07 5.71 5.64
CA ASP A 73 -2.86 6.53 5.65
C ASP A 73 -2.63 7.09 7.06
N ILE A 74 -1.37 7.18 7.45
CA ILE A 74 -0.98 7.79 8.72
C ILE A 74 -1.10 9.33 8.65
N ALA A 75 -0.88 9.91 7.47
CA ALA A 75 -1.02 11.33 7.22
C ALA A 75 -2.46 11.69 6.83
N ARG A 76 -2.92 12.81 7.33
CA ARG A 76 -4.27 13.32 7.06
C ARG A 76 -4.43 13.91 5.66
N GLN A 77 -3.40 14.59 5.18
CA GLN A 77 -3.45 15.32 3.91
C GLN A 77 -3.87 14.46 2.70
N PRO A 78 -3.35 13.21 2.50
CA PRO A 78 -3.81 12.34 1.43
C PRO A 78 -5.30 12.03 1.49
N LEU A 79 -5.83 11.77 2.68
CA LEU A 79 -7.25 11.44 2.88
C LEU A 79 -8.15 12.66 2.58
N GLU A 80 -7.73 13.85 2.97
CA GLU A 80 -8.42 15.11 2.62
C GLU A 80 -8.37 15.37 1.11
N ASN A 81 -7.28 15.02 0.44
CA ASN A 81 -7.18 15.11 -1.01
C ASN A 81 -8.17 14.17 -1.70
N ILE A 82 -8.36 12.96 -1.17
CA ILE A 82 -9.39 12.03 -1.66
C ILE A 82 -10.77 12.62 -1.51
N LYS A 83 -11.14 13.14 -0.34
CA LYS A 83 -12.43 13.77 -0.10
C LYS A 83 -12.73 14.92 -1.08
N ARG A 84 -11.71 15.69 -1.44
CA ARG A 84 -11.86 16.77 -2.42
C ARG A 84 -12.06 16.27 -3.84
N LYS A 85 -11.35 15.20 -4.23
CA LYS A 85 -11.46 14.60 -5.57
C LYS A 85 -12.72 13.77 -5.74
N MET A 86 -13.17 13.13 -4.67
CA MET A 86 -14.28 12.17 -4.63
C MET A 86 -15.21 12.48 -3.45
N PRO A 87 -15.99 13.59 -3.52
CA PRO A 87 -16.81 14.06 -2.39
C PRO A 87 -17.90 13.06 -1.95
N ASP A 88 -18.33 12.19 -2.86
CA ASP A 88 -19.34 11.15 -2.59
C ASP A 88 -18.74 9.84 -2.07
N PHE A 89 -17.40 9.74 -1.94
CA PHE A 89 -16.75 8.55 -1.42
C PHE A 89 -17.02 8.41 0.09
N PRO A 90 -17.41 7.20 0.59
CA PRO A 90 -17.75 7.00 1.99
C PRO A 90 -16.60 7.33 2.94
N GLU A 91 -16.83 8.23 3.88
CA GLU A 91 -15.79 8.66 4.83
C GLU A 91 -15.30 7.55 5.76
N ASP A 92 -16.18 6.62 6.11
CA ASP A 92 -15.87 5.45 6.96
C ASP A 92 -14.89 4.45 6.30
N ARG A 93 -14.59 4.66 5.01
CA ARG A 93 -13.61 3.88 4.25
C ARG A 93 -12.27 4.60 4.06
N LEU A 94 -12.16 5.84 4.54
CA LEU A 94 -10.92 6.61 4.61
C LEU A 94 -10.40 6.54 6.04
N LEU A 95 -9.44 5.64 6.26
CA LEU A 95 -8.93 5.33 7.59
C LEU A 95 -7.69 6.17 7.86
N GLU A 96 -7.77 7.09 8.84
CA GLU A 96 -6.61 7.81 9.34
C GLU A 96 -6.00 7.04 10.51
N GLY A 97 -4.74 6.64 10.40
CA GLY A 97 -4.04 5.94 11.47
C GLY A 97 -2.85 5.12 11.01
N ASP A 98 -2.19 4.52 11.99
CA ASP A 98 -1.09 3.60 11.74
C ASP A 98 -1.63 2.27 11.18
N PHE A 99 -1.05 1.85 10.05
CA PHE A 99 -1.37 0.56 9.43
C PHE A 99 -1.21 -0.62 10.39
N PHE A 100 -0.23 -0.55 11.27
CA PHE A 100 0.04 -1.62 12.23
C PHE A 100 -1.02 -1.73 13.34
N ASP A 101 -1.77 -0.66 13.59
CA ASP A 101 -2.88 -0.65 14.56
C ASP A 101 -4.23 -1.05 13.93
N LEU A 102 -4.30 -1.20 12.61
CA LEU A 102 -5.54 -1.57 11.93
C LEU A 102 -6.01 -2.96 12.39
N ASN A 103 -7.26 -3.03 12.87
CA ASN A 103 -7.85 -4.29 13.28
C ASN A 103 -8.10 -5.21 12.10
N PRO A 104 -8.02 -6.55 12.30
CA PRO A 104 -8.38 -7.54 11.28
C PRO A 104 -9.79 -7.26 10.73
N ASN A 105 -9.91 -7.14 9.41
CA ASN A 105 -11.15 -6.74 8.76
C ASN A 105 -11.53 -7.61 7.56
N ASN A 106 -10.90 -8.76 7.42
CA ASN A 106 -11.21 -9.79 6.42
C ASN A 106 -11.27 -9.24 4.98
N PHE A 107 -10.19 -8.62 4.53
CA PHE A 107 -10.08 -8.16 3.14
C PHE A 107 -9.93 -9.34 2.16
N ASP A 108 -10.55 -9.21 1.00
CA ASP A 108 -10.37 -10.12 -0.13
C ASP A 108 -9.06 -9.90 -0.84
N LEU A 109 -8.65 -8.63 -0.92
CA LEU A 109 -7.48 -8.18 -1.65
C LEU A 109 -6.83 -7.00 -0.93
N ILE A 110 -5.52 -7.00 -0.86
CA ILE A 110 -4.73 -5.82 -0.52
C ILE A 110 -3.87 -5.48 -1.73
N LEU A 111 -3.92 -4.21 -2.16
CA LEU A 111 -3.09 -3.69 -3.25
C LEU A 111 -1.93 -2.89 -2.69
N GLU A 112 -0.72 -3.31 -3.00
CA GLU A 112 0.52 -2.70 -2.51
C GLU A 112 1.22 -1.93 -3.61
N GLN A 113 1.44 -0.64 -3.38
CA GLN A 113 2.36 0.17 -4.17
C GLN A 113 3.02 1.24 -3.33
N THR A 114 4.34 1.27 -3.32
CA THR A 114 5.17 2.28 -2.65
C THR A 114 4.95 2.46 -1.14
N PHE A 115 4.19 1.57 -0.50
CA PHE A 115 3.99 1.57 0.94
C PHE A 115 5.07 0.74 1.66
N PHE A 116 5.35 -0.49 1.21
CA PHE A 116 6.39 -1.34 1.79
C PHE A 116 7.77 -0.67 1.78
N CYS A 117 8.13 -0.02 0.69
CA CYS A 117 9.41 0.68 0.55
C CYS A 117 9.49 1.97 1.38
N ALA A 118 8.37 2.45 1.89
CA ALA A 118 8.28 3.62 2.76
C ALA A 118 8.45 3.27 4.24
N LEU A 119 8.36 1.98 4.60
CA LEU A 119 8.53 1.49 5.97
C LEU A 119 10.01 1.28 6.31
N ASP A 120 10.34 1.50 7.58
CA ASP A 120 11.65 1.09 8.09
C ASP A 120 11.86 -0.40 7.83
N PRO A 121 13.01 -0.83 7.26
CA PRO A 121 13.27 -2.24 6.95
C PRO A 121 13.14 -3.18 8.14
N SER A 122 13.33 -2.71 9.37
CA SER A 122 13.12 -3.51 10.59
C SER A 122 11.66 -3.93 10.81
N LEU A 123 10.72 -3.24 10.17
CA LEU A 123 9.27 -3.54 10.26
C LEU A 123 8.78 -4.54 9.21
N ARG A 124 9.63 -5.00 8.29
CA ARG A 124 9.22 -5.81 7.15
C ARG A 124 8.56 -7.14 7.54
N SER A 125 9.09 -7.83 8.55
CA SER A 125 8.48 -9.07 9.05
C SER A 125 7.13 -8.81 9.70
N VAL A 126 7.02 -7.76 10.50
CA VAL A 126 5.75 -7.35 11.13
C VAL A 126 4.71 -6.92 10.07
N TYR A 127 5.16 -6.24 9.02
CA TYR A 127 4.31 -5.89 7.87
C TYR A 127 3.73 -7.14 7.20
N VAL A 128 4.54 -8.15 6.90
CA VAL A 128 4.08 -9.38 6.24
C VAL A 128 3.07 -10.12 7.11
N GLU A 129 3.35 -10.22 8.42
CA GLU A 129 2.41 -10.79 9.38
C GLU A 129 1.09 -10.00 9.43
N LYS A 130 1.17 -8.67 9.48
CA LYS A 130 0.00 -7.78 9.47
C LYS A 130 -0.84 -7.94 8.20
N MET A 131 -0.21 -7.98 7.04
CA MET A 131 -0.91 -8.25 5.77
C MET A 131 -1.68 -9.56 5.82
N LYS A 132 -1.08 -10.60 6.40
CA LYS A 132 -1.75 -11.90 6.58
C LYS A 132 -2.94 -11.82 7.53
N GLN A 133 -2.82 -11.08 8.63
CA GLN A 133 -3.90 -10.90 9.60
C GLN A 133 -5.10 -10.12 9.04
N LEU A 134 -4.85 -9.16 8.15
CA LEU A 134 -5.88 -8.33 7.52
C LEU A 134 -6.68 -9.06 6.45
N LEU A 135 -6.07 -10.07 5.81
CA LEU A 135 -6.70 -10.85 4.75
C LEU A 135 -7.57 -11.97 5.33
N LYS A 136 -8.70 -12.21 4.68
CA LYS A 136 -9.50 -13.42 4.95
C LYS A 136 -8.79 -14.69 4.45
N PRO A 137 -9.24 -15.90 4.86
CA PRO A 137 -8.76 -17.14 4.24
C PRO A 137 -8.89 -17.06 2.71
N HIS A 138 -7.82 -17.38 2.00
CA HIS A 138 -7.69 -17.26 0.54
C HIS A 138 -7.68 -15.82 -0.03
N GLY A 139 -7.69 -14.80 0.80
CA GLY A 139 -7.44 -13.41 0.38
C GLY A 139 -6.05 -13.25 -0.24
N LYS A 140 -5.89 -12.23 -1.06
CA LYS A 140 -4.68 -12.01 -1.85
C LYS A 140 -3.98 -10.71 -1.48
N LEU A 141 -2.66 -10.77 -1.46
CA LEU A 141 -1.81 -9.58 -1.54
C LEU A 141 -1.25 -9.50 -2.96
N ALA A 142 -1.46 -8.39 -3.63
CA ALA A 142 -0.91 -8.11 -4.95
C ALA A 142 -0.31 -6.72 -4.97
N GLY A 143 0.83 -6.56 -5.64
CA GLY A 143 1.48 -5.25 -5.66
C GLY A 143 2.86 -5.27 -6.28
N LEU A 144 3.55 -4.15 -6.13
CA LEU A 144 4.87 -3.88 -6.66
C LEU A 144 5.85 -3.59 -5.53
N LEU A 145 6.99 -4.25 -5.56
CA LEU A 145 8.10 -4.03 -4.65
C LEU A 145 9.33 -3.60 -5.45
N PHE A 146 10.11 -2.67 -4.93
CA PHE A 146 11.32 -2.22 -5.60
C PHE A 146 12.38 -3.32 -5.65
N ASN A 147 13.05 -3.44 -6.79
CA ASN A 147 14.12 -4.39 -7.04
C ASN A 147 15.44 -3.65 -7.29
N PHE A 148 15.85 -2.82 -6.34
CA PHE A 148 17.18 -2.25 -6.26
C PHE A 148 17.78 -2.55 -4.87
N PRO A 149 19.11 -2.54 -4.70
CA PRO A 149 19.74 -2.89 -3.43
C PRO A 149 19.18 -2.12 -2.25
N LEU A 150 19.03 -2.79 -1.10
CA LEU A 150 18.60 -2.13 0.12
C LEU A 150 19.54 -0.98 0.45
N THR A 151 18.97 0.20 0.64
CA THR A 151 19.69 1.43 0.96
C THR A 151 19.80 1.63 2.47
N GLU A 152 20.89 2.25 2.92
CA GLU A 152 21.06 2.64 4.33
C GLU A 152 20.18 3.83 4.71
N SER A 153 19.75 4.61 3.74
CA SER A 153 18.87 5.76 3.90
C SER A 153 17.66 5.63 2.97
N GLY A 154 16.50 6.05 3.45
CA GLY A 154 15.23 6.06 2.72
C GLY A 154 14.23 7.00 3.39
N PRO A 155 12.97 6.96 3.05
CA PRO A 155 12.37 6.23 1.94
C PRO A 155 12.72 6.82 0.55
N PRO A 156 12.68 6.02 -0.52
CA PRO A 156 12.31 4.61 -0.55
C PRO A 156 13.47 3.68 -0.17
N PHE A 157 13.15 2.56 0.50
CA PHE A 157 14.09 1.48 0.76
C PHE A 157 13.96 0.39 -0.30
N GLY A 158 15.09 0.00 -0.89
CA GLY A 158 15.15 -1.10 -1.84
C GLY A 158 14.98 -2.48 -1.18
N GLY A 159 15.23 -3.51 -1.96
CA GLY A 159 15.20 -4.90 -1.53
C GLY A 159 15.47 -5.85 -2.69
N SER A 160 15.37 -7.14 -2.46
CA SER A 160 15.69 -8.16 -3.45
C SER A 160 14.65 -9.27 -3.51
N LEU A 161 14.61 -9.95 -4.66
CA LEU A 161 13.78 -11.14 -4.85
C LEU A 161 14.01 -12.21 -3.77
N THR A 162 15.27 -12.41 -3.37
CA THR A 162 15.63 -13.40 -2.35
C THR A 162 15.08 -13.01 -0.98
N GLU A 163 15.22 -11.75 -0.60
CA GLU A 163 14.66 -11.21 0.64
C GLU A 163 13.13 -11.34 0.65
N TYR A 164 12.48 -10.94 -0.42
CA TYR A 164 11.02 -10.99 -0.51
C TYR A 164 10.49 -12.43 -0.44
N LYS A 165 11.12 -13.36 -1.13
CA LYS A 165 10.77 -14.78 -1.01
C LYS A 165 10.89 -15.27 0.43
N PHE A 166 11.99 -14.94 1.11
CA PHE A 166 12.21 -15.32 2.50
C PHE A 166 11.12 -14.74 3.42
N LEU A 167 10.82 -13.44 3.28
CA LEU A 167 9.83 -12.75 4.12
C LEU A 167 8.40 -13.27 3.91
N PHE A 168 7.99 -13.48 2.66
CA PHE A 168 6.58 -13.78 2.37
C PHE A 168 6.24 -15.28 2.43
N GLN A 169 7.18 -16.19 2.18
CA GLN A 169 6.89 -17.63 2.07
C GLN A 169 6.34 -18.27 3.36
N GLU A 170 6.67 -17.72 4.53
CA GLU A 170 6.18 -18.24 5.81
C GLU A 170 4.69 -17.97 6.04
N HIS A 171 4.18 -16.89 5.46
CA HIS A 171 2.81 -16.42 5.67
C HIS A 171 1.92 -16.58 4.44
N PHE A 172 2.52 -16.66 3.25
CA PHE A 172 1.81 -16.66 1.96
C PHE A 172 2.27 -17.80 1.06
N LYS A 173 1.30 -18.35 0.33
CA LYS A 173 1.61 -19.15 -0.87
C LYS A 173 1.91 -18.19 -2.01
N ILE A 174 3.19 -17.99 -2.30
CA ILE A 174 3.62 -17.12 -3.40
C ILE A 174 3.19 -17.75 -4.72
N LYS A 175 2.36 -17.05 -5.50
CA LYS A 175 1.93 -17.47 -6.84
C LYS A 175 2.86 -16.92 -7.91
N THR A 176 3.17 -15.63 -7.79
CA THR A 176 4.02 -14.90 -8.74
C THR A 176 4.88 -13.94 -7.92
N LEU A 177 6.17 -13.96 -8.18
CA LEU A 177 7.13 -12.99 -7.67
C LEU A 177 8.26 -12.90 -8.69
N GLU A 178 8.15 -11.96 -9.61
CA GLU A 178 9.04 -11.79 -10.76
C GLU A 178 9.19 -10.31 -11.11
N THR A 179 10.16 -9.97 -11.92
CA THR A 179 10.33 -8.59 -12.40
C THR A 179 9.14 -8.20 -13.26
N ALA A 180 8.52 -7.07 -12.95
CA ALA A 180 7.43 -6.53 -13.76
C ALA A 180 7.96 -6.15 -15.16
N HIS A 181 7.28 -6.66 -16.18
CA HIS A 181 7.69 -6.43 -17.59
C HIS A 181 7.16 -5.11 -18.16
N ASN A 182 6.26 -4.46 -17.42
CA ASN A 182 5.48 -3.29 -17.86
C ASN A 182 5.55 -2.11 -16.88
N SER A 183 6.54 -2.13 -15.96
CA SER A 183 6.77 -1.04 -15.00
C SER A 183 7.82 -0.05 -15.49
#